data_63c785993f45c09547264029e7a0bf1a
#
_entry.id   63c785993f45c09547264029e7a0bf1a
#
_cell.length_a   1.000
_cell.length_b   1.000
_cell.length_c   1.000
_cell.angle_alpha   90.00
_cell.angle_beta   90.00
_cell.angle_gamma   90.00
#
_symmetry.space_group_name_H-M   'P 1'
#
loop_
_entity.id
_entity.type
_entity.pdbx_description
1 polymer ?
#
loop_
_entity_poly.entity_id
_entity_poly.type
_entity_poly.pdbx_seq_one_letter_code
_entity_poly.pdbx_strand_id
1 'polypeptide(L)'
;MPTPLPVETFNYPYVTTIKEMMMLPTQETIRNAYGVMRRSHGMRARDVAHELRITEGQLIAAHLQSADETAQCEASTQPSVMIAVRLDELWLPLLQSLEPLGTVMALTRNHACVHETIGIYKNISSRHGIGIVQGDLIELRAFYRSWHVGFAVMEPNWSKQKGDVTHQHSLQFFDEAGVAIHKVYLLAESNLPRYHQIVREFRHSIQKFEDFSQPIDRLAPVCCATEHVDVAAFHRAWRAREDTHEFFGLLTRFSISRIAALRLAQAEFVQSLNLDQIEVLLQRVSEQKIPVMVFVANRGMLQIYSGRVNRVVVQEKWINILDKRFNLHLLQDGVRTLWLVKKPTQYGYVTSIEAFDHQGELVITFFGERELDSPELQSWRDLTESLAVEAESCIH
;
A
#
# COMPACT_ATOMS: atom_id res chain seq x y z
N MET A 1 -12.64 -43.75 -12.63
CA MET A 1 -13.28 -42.61 -11.97
C MET A 1 -12.98 -42.72 -10.49
N PRO A 2 -12.16 -41.87 -9.88
CA PRO A 2 -12.00 -41.87 -8.46
C PRO A 2 -13.06 -41.00 -7.79
N THR A 3 -13.64 -41.53 -6.73
CA THR A 3 -14.68 -40.98 -5.87
C THR A 3 -14.18 -39.69 -5.18
N PRO A 4 -15.00 -38.64 -5.06
CA PRO A 4 -14.60 -37.44 -4.32
C PRO A 4 -14.59 -37.72 -2.82
N LEU A 5 -13.53 -37.24 -2.15
CA LEU A 5 -13.39 -37.27 -0.70
C LEU A 5 -14.44 -36.36 -0.04
N PRO A 6 -14.97 -36.70 1.14
CA PRO A 6 -15.99 -35.91 1.80
C PRO A 6 -15.41 -34.59 2.31
N VAL A 7 -16.16 -33.51 2.07
CA VAL A 7 -15.94 -32.19 2.67
C VAL A 7 -16.28 -32.30 4.15
N GLU A 8 -15.28 -32.34 5.00
CA GLU A 8 -15.46 -32.22 6.45
C GLU A 8 -15.96 -30.80 6.77
N THR A 9 -17.23 -30.70 7.10
CA THR A 9 -17.83 -29.51 7.71
C THR A 9 -17.28 -29.41 9.14
N PHE A 10 -16.32 -28.53 9.36
CA PHE A 10 -15.88 -28.17 10.71
C PHE A 10 -17.01 -27.41 11.42
N ASN A 11 -17.72 -28.11 12.29
CA ASN A 11 -18.66 -27.53 13.23
C ASN A 11 -17.85 -26.80 14.33
N TYR A 12 -17.80 -25.46 14.28
CA TYR A 12 -17.30 -24.66 15.39
C TYR A 12 -18.41 -24.49 16.43
N PRO A 13 -18.20 -24.89 17.70
CA PRO A 13 -19.18 -24.73 18.76
C PRO A 13 -19.08 -23.36 19.41
N TYR A 14 -19.39 -22.28 18.73
CA TYR A 14 -19.69 -20.96 19.34
C TYR A 14 -20.58 -20.15 18.39
N VAL A 15 -21.84 -20.58 18.27
CA VAL A 15 -22.90 -19.68 17.80
C VAL A 15 -23.55 -19.10 19.07
N THR A 16 -23.01 -18.01 19.55
CA THR A 16 -23.67 -17.20 20.57
C THR A 16 -24.70 -16.28 19.91
N THR A 17 -25.78 -16.03 20.60
CA THR A 17 -27.02 -15.36 20.19
C THR A 17 -26.78 -14.04 19.44
N ILE A 18 -27.65 -13.67 18.52
CA ILE A 18 -27.63 -12.48 17.63
C ILE A 18 -27.32 -11.16 18.37
N LYS A 19 -27.52 -11.08 19.66
CA LYS A 19 -27.22 -9.91 20.50
C LYS A 19 -25.73 -9.75 20.83
N GLU A 20 -24.94 -10.83 20.80
CA GLU A 20 -23.47 -10.83 20.99
C GLU A 20 -22.72 -10.54 19.68
N MET A 21 -23.36 -10.64 18.53
CA MET A 21 -22.79 -10.35 17.22
C MET A 21 -22.57 -8.85 16.92
N MET A 22 -23.05 -7.94 17.80
CA MET A 22 -22.91 -6.47 17.58
C MET A 22 -21.90 -5.81 18.53
N MET A 23 -21.26 -6.52 19.44
CA MET A 23 -20.21 -5.94 20.28
C MET A 23 -18.84 -6.24 19.69
N LEU A 24 -18.03 -5.18 19.51
CA LEU A 24 -16.62 -5.36 19.16
C LEU A 24 -15.94 -6.26 20.21
N PRO A 25 -15.06 -7.19 19.78
CA PRO A 25 -14.37 -8.07 20.71
C PRO A 25 -13.54 -7.26 21.70
N THR A 26 -13.48 -7.70 22.96
CA THR A 26 -12.66 -7.05 23.99
C THR A 26 -11.17 -7.11 23.60
N GLN A 27 -10.36 -6.20 24.15
CA GLN A 27 -8.90 -6.22 23.94
C GLN A 27 -8.28 -7.57 24.30
N GLU A 28 -8.71 -8.18 25.38
CA GLU A 28 -8.25 -9.51 25.82
C GLU A 28 -8.60 -10.60 24.79
N THR A 29 -9.84 -10.58 24.28
CA THR A 29 -10.27 -11.52 23.21
C THR A 29 -9.42 -11.37 21.97
N ILE A 30 -9.12 -10.13 21.55
CA ILE A 30 -8.27 -9.84 20.38
C ILE A 30 -6.85 -10.37 20.60
N ARG A 31 -6.24 -10.08 21.77
CA ARG A 31 -4.88 -10.54 22.12
C ARG A 31 -4.79 -12.07 22.10
N ASN A 32 -5.75 -12.76 22.71
CA ASN A 32 -5.79 -14.21 22.77
C ASN A 32 -5.96 -14.83 21.37
N ALA A 33 -6.91 -14.33 20.58
CA ALA A 33 -7.13 -14.80 19.21
C ALA A 33 -5.91 -14.60 18.34
N TYR A 34 -5.27 -13.42 18.38
CA TYR A 34 -4.03 -13.14 17.66
C TYR A 34 -2.93 -14.15 18.06
N GLY A 35 -2.72 -14.35 19.36
CA GLY A 35 -1.69 -15.29 19.85
C GLY A 35 -1.90 -16.72 19.38
N VAL A 36 -3.14 -17.20 19.32
CA VAL A 36 -3.49 -18.54 18.81
C VAL A 36 -3.27 -18.60 17.29
N MET A 37 -3.89 -17.72 16.52
CA MET A 37 -3.84 -17.76 15.04
C MET A 37 -2.42 -17.55 14.51
N ARG A 38 -1.65 -16.69 15.17
CA ARG A 38 -0.25 -16.45 14.80
C ARG A 38 0.61 -17.69 15.04
N ARG A 39 0.50 -18.35 16.21
CA ARG A 39 1.29 -19.55 16.53
C ARG A 39 0.88 -20.78 15.71
N SER A 40 -0.42 -21.03 15.58
CA SER A 40 -0.92 -22.24 14.94
C SER A 40 -0.88 -22.20 13.41
N HIS A 41 -1.14 -21.01 12.81
CA HIS A 41 -1.31 -20.88 11.37
C HIS A 41 -0.30 -19.91 10.72
N GLY A 42 0.53 -19.23 11.50
CA GLY A 42 1.48 -18.23 10.98
C GLY A 42 0.80 -16.99 10.39
N MET A 43 -0.46 -16.74 10.73
CA MET A 43 -1.24 -15.62 10.18
C MET A 43 -0.60 -14.28 10.53
N ARG A 44 -0.61 -13.34 9.60
CA ARG A 44 -0.16 -11.96 9.81
C ARG A 44 -1.23 -11.17 10.57
N ALA A 45 -0.84 -10.09 11.25
CA ALA A 45 -1.78 -9.23 12.00
C ALA A 45 -2.99 -8.80 11.17
N ARG A 46 -2.77 -8.42 9.89
CA ARG A 46 -3.84 -8.09 8.95
C ARG A 46 -4.85 -9.22 8.75
N ASP A 47 -4.36 -10.43 8.57
CA ASP A 47 -5.22 -11.57 8.26
C ASP A 47 -6.04 -11.96 9.50
N VAL A 48 -5.42 -11.90 10.69
CA VAL A 48 -6.13 -12.08 11.97
C VAL A 48 -7.18 -10.99 12.18
N ALA A 49 -6.85 -9.72 11.89
CA ALA A 49 -7.82 -8.63 11.99
C ALA A 49 -9.03 -8.87 11.08
N HIS A 50 -8.80 -9.31 9.85
CA HIS A 50 -9.84 -9.66 8.89
C HIS A 50 -10.75 -10.79 9.43
N GLU A 51 -10.17 -11.87 9.96
CA GLU A 51 -10.94 -12.98 10.56
C GLU A 51 -11.79 -12.52 11.75
N LEU A 52 -11.26 -11.59 12.55
CA LEU A 52 -11.97 -11.02 13.70
C LEU A 52 -12.96 -9.91 13.29
N ARG A 53 -13.04 -9.54 12.02
CA ARG A 53 -13.87 -8.45 11.49
C ARG A 53 -13.59 -7.11 12.17
N ILE A 54 -12.33 -6.86 12.49
CA ILE A 54 -11.81 -5.58 12.99
C ILE A 54 -10.77 -5.02 12.03
N THR A 55 -10.38 -3.76 12.22
CA THR A 55 -9.29 -3.19 11.46
C THR A 55 -7.92 -3.60 12.03
N GLU A 56 -6.89 -3.52 11.21
CA GLU A 56 -5.53 -3.84 11.67
C GLU A 56 -5.08 -2.87 12.77
N GLY A 57 -5.45 -1.58 12.68
CA GLY A 57 -5.20 -0.59 13.72
C GLY A 57 -5.86 -0.96 15.06
N GLN A 58 -7.10 -1.45 15.04
CA GLN A 58 -7.78 -1.93 16.25
C GLN A 58 -7.07 -3.14 16.87
N LEU A 59 -6.59 -4.07 16.03
CA LEU A 59 -5.81 -5.21 16.51
C LEU A 59 -4.51 -4.73 17.18
N ILE A 60 -3.75 -3.82 16.57
CA ILE A 60 -2.52 -3.28 17.15
C ILE A 60 -2.83 -2.52 18.46
N ALA A 61 -3.84 -1.66 18.47
CA ALA A 61 -4.25 -0.89 19.64
C ALA A 61 -4.64 -1.78 20.82
N ALA A 62 -5.21 -2.96 20.57
CA ALA A 62 -5.49 -3.93 21.60
C ALA A 62 -4.24 -4.45 22.34
N HIS A 63 -3.05 -4.29 21.75
CA HIS A 63 -1.76 -4.70 22.32
C HIS A 63 -0.96 -3.54 22.94
N LEU A 64 -1.58 -2.36 23.10
CA LEU A 64 -0.98 -1.26 23.86
C LEU A 64 -0.75 -1.68 25.29
N GLN A 65 0.42 -1.33 25.82
CA GLN A 65 0.81 -1.66 27.18
C GLN A 65 0.88 -0.41 28.06
N SER A 66 0.52 -0.57 29.33
CA SER A 66 0.74 0.47 30.35
C SER A 66 2.24 0.72 30.54
N ALA A 67 2.58 1.85 31.16
CA ALA A 67 3.99 2.19 31.43
C ALA A 67 4.70 1.11 32.26
N ASP A 68 3.99 0.53 33.25
CA ASP A 68 4.52 -0.51 34.14
C ASP A 68 4.76 -1.84 33.41
N GLU A 69 3.86 -2.24 32.49
CA GLU A 69 4.01 -3.44 31.67
C GLU A 69 5.16 -3.31 30.67
N THR A 70 5.42 -2.11 30.16
CA THR A 70 6.53 -1.86 29.22
C THR A 70 7.89 -2.04 29.90
N ALA A 71 8.04 -1.51 31.13
CA ALA A 71 9.28 -1.65 31.91
C ALA A 71 9.56 -3.12 32.28
N GLN A 72 8.53 -3.91 32.57
CA GLN A 72 8.66 -5.35 32.83
C GLN A 72 9.00 -6.13 31.56
N CYS A 73 8.53 -5.69 30.41
CA CYS A 73 8.76 -6.36 29.12
C CYS A 73 10.14 -6.05 28.53
N GLU A 74 10.68 -4.83 28.76
CA GLU A 74 12.08 -4.50 28.45
C GLU A 74 13.05 -5.34 29.30
N ALA A 75 12.65 -5.75 30.51
CA ALA A 75 13.41 -6.63 31.38
C ALA A 75 13.24 -8.13 31.03
N SER A 76 12.17 -8.51 30.33
CA SER A 76 11.97 -9.88 29.86
C SER A 76 12.60 -10.08 28.50
N THR A 77 13.57 -10.96 28.42
CA THR A 77 14.39 -11.18 27.21
C THR A 77 13.63 -11.71 25.99
N GLN A 78 12.36 -12.09 26.09
CA GLN A 78 11.57 -12.62 24.96
C GLN A 78 10.05 -12.56 25.21
N PRO A 79 9.34 -11.47 24.89
CA PRO A 79 7.89 -11.49 24.95
C PRO A 79 7.31 -12.45 23.89
N SER A 80 6.48 -13.37 24.36
CA SER A 80 5.78 -14.33 23.50
C SER A 80 4.53 -13.75 22.81
N VAL A 81 4.29 -12.44 22.99
CA VAL A 81 3.11 -11.72 22.51
C VAL A 81 3.53 -10.43 21.80
N MET A 82 2.64 -9.92 20.93
CA MET A 82 2.82 -8.60 20.35
C MET A 82 2.81 -7.53 21.43
N ILE A 83 3.65 -6.52 21.26
CA ILE A 83 3.69 -5.32 22.08
C ILE A 83 3.54 -4.11 21.17
N ALA A 84 2.68 -3.17 21.54
CA ALA A 84 2.50 -1.92 20.85
C ALA A 84 2.71 -0.73 21.81
N VAL A 85 3.28 0.35 21.30
CA VAL A 85 3.44 1.63 21.98
C VAL A 85 2.85 2.71 21.08
N ARG A 86 1.87 3.47 21.58
CA ARG A 86 1.31 4.62 20.85
C ARG A 86 2.35 5.74 20.79
N LEU A 87 2.48 6.35 19.60
CA LEU A 87 3.38 7.46 19.32
C LEU A 87 2.62 8.78 19.22
N ASP A 88 3.30 9.88 19.51
CA ASP A 88 2.80 11.22 19.30
C ASP A 88 2.54 11.50 17.81
N GLU A 89 1.54 12.30 17.52
CA GLU A 89 1.10 12.64 16.16
C GLU A 89 1.98 13.73 15.51
N LEU A 90 3.27 13.70 15.81
CA LEU A 90 4.28 14.61 15.27
C LEU A 90 4.92 14.01 14.01
N TRP A 91 4.12 13.85 12.94
CA TRP A 91 4.49 13.04 11.77
C TRP A 91 5.78 13.46 11.09
N LEU A 92 5.97 14.76 10.80
CA LEU A 92 7.19 15.22 10.14
C LEU A 92 8.44 15.04 11.02
N PRO A 93 8.47 15.49 12.28
CA PRO A 93 9.59 15.23 13.19
C PRO A 93 9.89 13.73 13.34
N LEU A 94 8.86 12.88 13.45
CA LEU A 94 9.02 11.44 13.56
C LEU A 94 9.66 10.85 12.30
N LEU A 95 9.16 11.20 11.11
CA LEU A 95 9.79 10.74 9.85
C LEU A 95 11.24 11.23 9.74
N GLN A 96 11.54 12.48 10.09
CA GLN A 96 12.90 13.03 10.09
C GLN A 96 13.85 12.31 11.06
N SER A 97 13.32 11.68 12.10
CA SER A 97 14.09 10.88 13.05
C SER A 97 14.52 9.51 12.52
N LEU A 98 14.01 9.08 11.35
CA LEU A 98 14.22 7.72 10.82
C LEU A 98 15.56 7.52 10.10
N GLU A 99 16.20 8.58 9.58
CA GLU A 99 17.46 8.44 8.83
C GLU A 99 18.54 7.66 9.59
N PRO A 100 18.79 7.90 10.91
CA PRO A 100 19.77 7.16 11.67
C PRO A 100 19.41 5.69 11.98
N LEU A 101 18.21 5.21 11.60
CA LEU A 101 17.90 3.78 11.64
C LEU A 101 18.75 2.99 10.63
N GLY A 102 19.29 3.68 9.60
CA GLY A 102 19.97 3.03 8.50
C GLY A 102 19.00 2.34 7.57
N THR A 103 19.39 1.17 7.06
CA THR A 103 18.58 0.40 6.12
C THR A 103 17.35 -0.18 6.81
N VAL A 104 16.18 0.11 6.27
CA VAL A 104 14.88 -0.40 6.72
C VAL A 104 14.04 -0.81 5.50
N MET A 105 12.92 -1.51 5.71
CA MET A 105 11.93 -1.78 4.67
C MET A 105 10.75 -0.84 4.86
N ALA A 106 10.48 -0.02 3.84
CA ALA A 106 9.29 0.82 3.72
C ALA A 106 8.19 0.04 2.99
N LEU A 107 6.99 -0.02 3.57
CA LEU A 107 5.85 -0.72 3.02
C LEU A 107 4.66 0.21 2.92
N THR A 108 4.12 0.35 1.71
CA THR A 108 2.82 0.97 1.44
C THR A 108 1.94 -0.01 0.68
N ARG A 109 0.67 -0.03 1.02
CA ARG A 109 -0.27 -0.92 0.34
C ARG A 109 -1.65 -0.30 0.21
N ASN A 110 -2.39 -0.83 -0.74
CA ASN A 110 -3.85 -0.72 -0.79
C ASN A 110 -4.47 -2.13 -0.65
N HIS A 111 -5.72 -2.28 -1.05
CA HIS A 111 -6.43 -3.58 -0.92
C HIS A 111 -5.89 -4.67 -1.87
N ALA A 112 -5.34 -4.28 -3.03
CA ALA A 112 -4.91 -5.20 -4.09
C ALA A 112 -3.40 -5.19 -4.36
N CYS A 113 -2.65 -4.19 -3.87
CA CYS A 113 -1.24 -4.07 -4.14
C CYS A 113 -0.43 -3.77 -2.89
N VAL A 114 0.71 -4.47 -2.73
CA VAL A 114 1.72 -4.22 -1.68
C VAL A 114 3.02 -3.82 -2.35
N HIS A 115 3.59 -2.71 -1.91
CA HIS A 115 4.85 -2.15 -2.39
C HIS A 115 5.85 -2.11 -1.23
N GLU A 116 6.97 -2.79 -1.37
CA GLU A 116 8.03 -2.87 -0.37
C GLU A 116 9.35 -2.41 -0.98
N THR A 117 10.03 -1.48 -0.31
CA THR A 117 11.34 -0.98 -0.74
C THR A 117 12.32 -0.98 0.42
N ILE A 118 13.50 -1.55 0.21
CA ILE A 118 14.58 -1.58 1.20
C ILE A 118 15.55 -0.43 0.92
N GLY A 119 15.70 0.47 1.89
CA GLY A 119 16.52 1.67 1.75
C GLY A 119 16.68 2.45 3.04
N ILE A 120 17.14 3.68 2.90
CA ILE A 120 17.32 4.64 4.00
C ILE A 120 16.39 5.81 3.75
N TYR A 121 15.69 6.26 4.79
CA TYR A 121 14.91 7.50 4.75
C TYR A 121 15.87 8.68 4.72
N LYS A 122 15.83 9.50 3.66
CA LYS A 122 16.70 10.66 3.48
C LYS A 122 15.93 11.87 2.94
N ASN A 123 16.51 13.05 3.09
CA ASN A 123 15.99 14.30 2.52
C ASN A 123 14.51 14.51 2.82
N ILE A 124 14.15 14.42 4.11
CA ILE A 124 12.77 14.47 4.56
C ILE A 124 12.37 15.92 4.81
N SER A 125 11.37 16.36 4.06
CA SER A 125 10.84 17.73 4.11
C SER A 125 9.31 17.72 4.06
N SER A 126 8.72 18.88 4.18
CA SER A 126 7.26 19.04 3.99
C SER A 126 6.96 20.29 3.19
N ARG A 127 6.04 20.16 2.24
CA ARG A 127 5.55 21.27 1.43
C ARG A 127 4.02 21.23 1.34
N HIS A 128 3.36 22.32 1.69
CA HIS A 128 1.88 22.44 1.68
C HIS A 128 1.15 21.32 2.44
N GLY A 129 1.72 20.85 3.57
CA GLY A 129 1.13 19.77 4.37
C GLY A 129 1.36 18.35 3.81
N ILE A 130 2.18 18.22 2.77
CA ILE A 130 2.59 16.94 2.20
C ILE A 130 4.04 16.67 2.61
N GLY A 131 4.28 15.56 3.28
CA GLY A 131 5.62 15.08 3.56
C GLY A 131 6.27 14.51 2.30
N ILE A 132 7.56 14.81 2.12
CA ILE A 132 8.35 14.38 0.97
C ILE A 132 9.57 13.65 1.51
N VAL A 133 9.78 12.42 1.07
CA VAL A 133 10.99 11.63 1.32
C VAL A 133 11.65 11.37 -0.03
N GLN A 134 12.92 11.71 -0.17
CA GLN A 134 13.70 11.53 -1.40
C GLN A 134 15.01 10.82 -1.09
N GLY A 135 14.92 9.55 -0.72
CA GLY A 135 16.07 8.66 -0.58
C GLY A 135 16.46 8.03 -1.92
N ASP A 136 17.54 7.25 -1.90
CA ASP A 136 18.04 6.59 -3.12
C ASP A 136 17.03 5.55 -3.68
N LEU A 137 16.26 4.90 -2.81
CA LEU A 137 15.24 3.90 -3.18
C LEU A 137 13.90 4.12 -2.48
N ILE A 138 13.88 4.81 -1.34
CA ILE A 138 12.66 5.15 -0.63
C ILE A 138 12.22 6.54 -1.08
N GLU A 139 11.24 6.59 -1.95
CA GLU A 139 10.61 7.83 -2.40
C GLU A 139 9.12 7.82 -2.01
N LEU A 140 8.71 8.82 -1.21
CA LEU A 140 7.37 8.87 -0.63
C LEU A 140 6.76 10.27 -0.72
N ARG A 141 5.40 10.29 -0.79
CA ARG A 141 4.60 11.49 -0.54
C ARG A 141 3.60 11.14 0.57
N ALA A 142 3.80 11.70 1.75
CA ALA A 142 2.95 11.47 2.92
C ALA A 142 1.86 12.54 3.00
N PHE A 143 0.60 12.13 2.95
CA PHE A 143 -0.56 13.02 3.05
C PHE A 143 -1.04 13.06 4.50
N TYR A 144 -0.36 13.85 5.34
CA TYR A 144 -0.55 13.87 6.81
C TYR A 144 -1.99 14.10 7.26
N ARG A 145 -2.83 14.72 6.44
CA ARG A 145 -4.26 14.92 6.72
C ARG A 145 -5.01 13.60 6.98
N SER A 146 -4.54 12.52 6.39
CA SER A 146 -5.14 11.19 6.53
C SER A 146 -4.48 10.33 7.62
N TRP A 147 -3.41 10.82 8.26
CA TRP A 147 -2.72 10.10 9.32
C TRP A 147 -3.40 10.39 10.65
N HIS A 148 -3.82 9.34 11.36
CA HIS A 148 -4.58 9.47 12.59
C HIS A 148 -3.82 8.98 13.82
N VAL A 149 -3.18 7.81 13.75
CA VAL A 149 -2.43 7.25 14.84
C VAL A 149 -1.21 6.49 14.35
N GLY A 150 -0.12 6.53 15.14
CA GLY A 150 1.09 5.75 14.92
C GLY A 150 1.42 4.85 16.09
N PHE A 151 1.94 3.66 15.79
CA PHE A 151 2.41 2.72 16.79
C PHE A 151 3.82 2.25 16.48
N ALA A 152 4.64 2.14 17.53
CA ALA A 152 5.80 1.28 17.51
C ALA A 152 5.36 -0.13 17.91
N VAL A 153 5.70 -1.12 17.09
CA VAL A 153 5.20 -2.49 17.25
C VAL A 153 6.37 -3.45 17.30
N MET A 154 6.34 -4.36 18.24
CA MET A 154 7.23 -5.50 18.33
C MET A 154 6.39 -6.77 18.23
N GLU A 155 6.60 -7.54 17.15
CA GLU A 155 5.90 -8.81 16.91
C GLU A 155 6.84 -9.98 17.09
N PRO A 156 6.43 -11.04 17.81
CA PRO A 156 7.19 -12.26 17.86
C PRO A 156 7.14 -12.97 16.51
N ASN A 157 8.30 -13.42 16.04
CA ASN A 157 8.45 -14.21 14.84
C ASN A 157 8.96 -15.60 15.20
N TRP A 158 8.07 -16.59 15.17
CA TRP A 158 8.42 -17.97 15.49
C TRP A 158 9.04 -18.66 14.27
N SER A 159 10.31 -19.04 14.39
CA SER A 159 10.93 -19.91 13.40
C SER A 159 10.38 -21.33 13.52
N LYS A 160 9.76 -21.85 12.46
CA LYS A 160 9.29 -23.25 12.41
C LYS A 160 10.41 -24.29 12.54
N GLN A 161 11.67 -23.90 12.30
CA GLN A 161 12.80 -24.83 12.22
C GLN A 161 13.66 -24.92 13.49
N LYS A 162 13.67 -23.89 14.35
CA LYS A 162 14.61 -23.82 15.47
C LYS A 162 14.00 -23.62 16.86
N GLY A 163 12.70 -23.39 16.95
CA GLY A 163 12.06 -23.03 18.24
C GLY A 163 12.47 -21.64 18.77
N ASP A 164 13.38 -20.94 18.07
CA ASP A 164 13.83 -19.61 18.46
C ASP A 164 12.76 -18.57 18.11
N VAL A 165 12.47 -17.71 19.05
CA VAL A 165 11.58 -16.55 18.84
C VAL A 165 12.46 -15.34 18.55
N THR A 166 12.38 -14.82 17.33
CA THR A 166 12.94 -13.52 16.99
C THR A 166 11.85 -12.44 17.05
N HIS A 167 12.23 -11.18 17.11
CA HIS A 167 11.27 -10.08 17.17
C HIS A 167 11.41 -9.21 15.94
N GLN A 168 10.28 -8.93 15.30
CA GLN A 168 10.18 -7.96 14.22
C GLN A 168 9.74 -6.61 14.80
N HIS A 169 10.60 -5.62 14.70
CA HIS A 169 10.31 -4.25 15.11
C HIS A 169 9.81 -3.45 13.91
N SER A 170 8.81 -2.60 14.16
CA SER A 170 8.26 -1.74 13.11
C SER A 170 7.65 -0.45 13.69
N LEU A 171 7.51 0.57 12.83
CA LEU A 171 6.64 1.72 13.05
C LEU A 171 5.48 1.60 12.07
N GLN A 172 4.26 1.72 12.55
CA GLN A 172 3.06 1.50 11.74
C GLN A 172 2.09 2.66 11.91
N PHE A 173 1.59 3.18 10.80
CA PHE A 173 0.74 4.37 10.75
C PHE A 173 -0.61 4.02 10.15
N PHE A 174 -1.68 4.54 10.74
CA PHE A 174 -3.05 4.19 10.40
C PHE A 174 -3.90 5.46 10.21
N ASP A 175 -4.93 5.32 9.38
CA ASP A 175 -5.97 6.34 9.22
C ASP A 175 -7.01 6.27 10.36
N GLU A 176 -7.99 7.17 10.30
CA GLU A 176 -9.08 7.25 11.29
C GLU A 176 -9.94 5.98 11.38
N ALA A 177 -9.99 5.18 10.32
CA ALA A 177 -10.70 3.90 10.31
C ALA A 177 -9.82 2.72 10.77
N GLY A 178 -8.55 2.94 11.11
CA GLY A 178 -7.60 1.89 11.47
C GLY A 178 -7.08 1.08 10.28
N VAL A 179 -7.17 1.63 9.07
CA VAL A 179 -6.55 1.06 7.87
C VAL A 179 -5.09 1.50 7.80
N ALA A 180 -4.19 0.55 7.53
CA ALA A 180 -2.77 0.85 7.47
C ALA A 180 -2.43 1.77 6.31
N ILE A 181 -1.77 2.89 6.61
CA ILE A 181 -1.26 3.86 5.65
C ILE A 181 0.15 3.48 5.22
N HIS A 182 1.04 3.31 6.21
CA HIS A 182 2.45 3.06 5.97
C HIS A 182 3.08 2.27 7.10
N LYS A 183 4.10 1.47 6.78
CA LYS A 183 4.85 0.73 7.77
C LYS A 183 6.35 0.79 7.47
N VAL A 184 7.14 0.89 8.52
CA VAL A 184 8.61 0.86 8.47
C VAL A 184 9.07 -0.32 9.29
N TYR A 185 9.64 -1.33 8.65
CA TYR A 185 10.16 -2.52 9.31
C TYR A 185 11.67 -2.45 9.46
N LEU A 186 12.16 -2.73 10.66
CA LEU A 186 13.58 -2.90 10.89
C LEU A 186 14.06 -4.21 10.26
N LEU A 187 15.26 -4.17 9.71
CA LEU A 187 16.00 -5.32 9.19
C LEU A 187 17.11 -5.71 10.19
N ALA A 188 17.80 -6.80 9.94
CA ALA A 188 18.87 -7.27 10.82
C ALA A 188 20.01 -6.24 10.96
N GLU A 189 20.27 -5.47 9.90
CA GLU A 189 21.29 -4.41 9.85
C GLU A 189 20.80 -3.04 10.35
N SER A 190 19.52 -2.89 10.68
CA SER A 190 18.97 -1.63 11.18
C SER A 190 19.48 -1.31 12.60
N ASN A 191 19.58 -0.01 12.92
CA ASN A 191 20.01 0.47 14.21
C ASN A 191 18.90 0.33 15.27
N LEU A 192 18.83 -0.84 15.92
CA LEU A 192 17.84 -1.14 16.95
C LEU A 192 17.93 -0.19 18.18
N PRO A 193 19.12 0.17 18.71
CA PRO A 193 19.23 1.18 19.77
C PRO A 193 18.59 2.52 19.40
N ARG A 194 18.75 2.98 18.15
CA ARG A 194 18.12 4.21 17.66
C ARG A 194 16.59 4.07 17.59
N TYR A 195 16.09 2.91 17.16
CA TYR A 195 14.65 2.63 17.19
C TYR A 195 14.08 2.80 18.61
N HIS A 196 14.69 2.18 19.62
CA HIS A 196 14.26 2.34 21.00
C HIS A 196 14.32 3.78 21.50
N GLN A 197 15.32 4.55 21.04
CA GLN A 197 15.39 5.98 21.35
C GLN A 197 14.22 6.75 20.72
N ILE A 198 13.90 6.51 19.44
CA ILE A 198 12.75 7.12 18.76
C ILE A 198 11.45 6.77 19.50
N VAL A 199 11.26 5.51 19.88
CA VAL A 199 10.08 5.10 20.63
C VAL A 199 9.95 5.86 21.95
N ARG A 200 11.03 6.08 22.66
CA ARG A 200 11.00 6.90 23.90
C ARG A 200 10.75 8.38 23.64
N GLU A 201 11.38 8.95 22.60
CA GLU A 201 11.25 10.37 22.23
C GLU A 201 9.80 10.72 21.79
N PHE A 202 9.15 9.81 21.07
CA PHE A 202 7.81 10.03 20.51
C PHE A 202 6.70 9.24 21.23
N ARG A 203 6.97 8.67 22.41
CA ARG A 203 5.98 7.94 23.19
C ARG A 203 4.85 8.88 23.62
N HIS A 204 3.62 8.60 23.18
CA HIS A 204 2.44 9.34 23.65
C HIS A 204 2.20 9.11 25.14
N SER A 205 1.83 10.16 25.87
CA SER A 205 1.59 10.09 27.33
C SER A 205 0.47 9.14 27.72
N ILE A 206 -0.57 9.01 26.87
CA ILE A 206 -1.72 8.13 27.08
C ILE A 206 -1.53 6.89 26.19
N GLN A 207 -1.25 5.75 26.80
CA GLN A 207 -1.09 4.46 26.13
C GLN A 207 -2.42 3.69 26.06
N LYS A 208 -3.46 4.39 25.64
CA LYS A 208 -4.79 3.84 25.33
C LYS A 208 -5.27 4.48 24.03
N PHE A 209 -5.88 3.70 23.17
CA PHE A 209 -6.46 4.21 21.93
C PHE A 209 -7.67 3.36 21.52
N GLU A 210 -8.83 3.99 21.45
CA GLU A 210 -10.10 3.37 21.08
C GLU A 210 -10.85 4.19 20.01
N ASP A 211 -10.29 5.34 19.60
CA ASP A 211 -10.96 6.32 18.75
C ASP A 211 -10.83 6.02 17.25
N PHE A 212 -10.97 4.74 16.87
CA PHE A 212 -11.14 4.45 15.46
C PHE A 212 -12.60 4.69 15.07
N SER A 213 -12.79 5.52 14.06
CA SER A 213 -14.10 5.66 13.43
C SER A 213 -14.54 4.30 12.87
N GLN A 214 -15.85 4.07 12.85
CA GLN A 214 -16.35 2.93 12.07
C GLN A 214 -15.80 3.06 10.63
N PRO A 215 -15.32 1.94 10.01
CA PRO A 215 -14.96 1.98 8.62
C PRO A 215 -16.13 2.63 7.89
N ILE A 216 -15.90 3.80 7.33
CA ILE A 216 -16.90 4.41 6.44
C ILE A 216 -17.07 3.35 5.37
N ASP A 217 -18.25 2.74 5.30
CA ASP A 217 -18.63 1.88 4.19
C ASP A 217 -18.11 2.59 2.95
N ARG A 218 -17.14 1.98 2.26
CA ARG A 218 -16.39 2.66 1.20
C ARG A 218 -17.45 3.30 0.33
N LEU A 219 -17.50 4.62 0.37
CA LEU A 219 -18.49 5.43 -0.31
C LEU A 219 -18.74 4.78 -1.65
N ALA A 220 -20.02 4.65 -1.98
CA ALA A 220 -20.48 4.10 -3.24
C ALA A 220 -19.54 4.50 -4.37
N PRO A 221 -19.26 3.62 -5.35
CA PRO A 221 -18.23 3.83 -6.36
C PRO A 221 -18.26 5.26 -6.83
N VAL A 222 -17.11 5.92 -6.80
CA VAL A 222 -16.97 7.36 -7.09
C VAL A 222 -17.85 7.65 -8.28
N CYS A 223 -18.86 8.48 -8.08
CA CYS A 223 -19.93 8.71 -9.04
C CYS A 223 -19.29 9.00 -10.41
N CYS A 224 -19.42 8.07 -11.34
CA CYS A 224 -18.96 8.24 -12.71
C CYS A 224 -19.96 9.10 -13.51
N ALA A 225 -20.76 9.92 -12.84
CA ALA A 225 -21.67 10.86 -13.50
C ALA A 225 -20.86 11.83 -14.35
N THR A 226 -20.97 11.69 -15.65
CA THR A 226 -20.28 12.52 -16.64
C THR A 226 -21.25 13.41 -17.40
N GLU A 227 -22.53 13.32 -17.10
CA GLU A 227 -23.63 14.01 -17.81
C GLU A 227 -23.53 15.55 -17.75
N HIS A 228 -22.87 16.06 -16.72
CA HIS A 228 -22.65 17.50 -16.52
C HIS A 228 -21.39 18.03 -17.19
N VAL A 229 -20.58 17.16 -17.83
CA VAL A 229 -19.26 17.52 -18.34
C VAL A 229 -19.37 18.04 -19.78
N ASP A 230 -18.90 19.26 -20.04
CA ASP A 230 -18.60 19.70 -21.41
C ASP A 230 -17.39 18.90 -21.93
N VAL A 231 -17.70 17.80 -22.64
CA VAL A 231 -16.69 16.88 -23.18
C VAL A 231 -15.75 17.60 -24.14
N ALA A 232 -16.25 18.54 -24.95
CA ALA A 232 -15.41 19.29 -25.88
C ALA A 232 -14.43 20.21 -25.14
N ALA A 233 -14.87 20.88 -24.08
CA ALA A 233 -14.00 21.69 -23.23
C ALA A 233 -12.98 20.81 -22.49
N PHE A 234 -13.39 19.62 -22.01
CA PHE A 234 -12.52 18.63 -21.37
C PHE A 234 -11.42 18.16 -22.33
N HIS A 235 -11.76 17.79 -23.57
CA HIS A 235 -10.78 17.38 -24.59
C HIS A 235 -9.78 18.49 -24.92
N ARG A 236 -10.25 19.74 -25.06
CA ARG A 236 -9.35 20.90 -25.26
C ARG A 236 -8.39 21.06 -24.07
N ALA A 237 -8.93 20.98 -22.86
CA ALA A 237 -8.14 21.10 -21.63
C ALA A 237 -7.13 19.95 -21.46
N TRP A 238 -7.48 18.73 -21.85
CA TRP A 238 -6.53 17.60 -21.86
C TRP A 238 -5.37 17.84 -22.82
N ARG A 239 -5.67 18.26 -24.05
CA ARG A 239 -4.67 18.47 -25.09
C ARG A 239 -3.74 19.66 -24.81
N ALA A 240 -4.24 20.68 -24.13
CA ALA A 240 -3.50 21.92 -23.82
C ALA A 240 -2.55 21.79 -22.62
N ARG A 241 -2.30 20.57 -22.11
CA ARG A 241 -1.45 20.40 -20.95
C ARG A 241 0.02 20.44 -21.31
N GLU A 242 0.81 20.95 -20.37
CA GLU A 242 2.26 21.06 -20.49
C GLU A 242 2.98 20.33 -19.34
N ASP A 243 2.25 19.93 -18.29
CA ASP A 243 2.77 19.22 -17.12
C ASP A 243 1.82 18.12 -16.64
N THR A 244 2.38 16.96 -16.29
CA THR A 244 1.63 15.82 -15.73
C THR A 244 1.02 16.12 -14.37
N HIS A 245 1.61 17.02 -13.57
CA HIS A 245 1.09 17.43 -12.25
C HIS A 245 -0.22 18.20 -12.35
N GLU A 246 -0.51 18.82 -13.48
CA GLU A 246 -1.78 19.51 -13.73
C GLU A 246 -2.97 18.55 -13.88
N PHE A 247 -2.73 17.22 -13.95
CA PHE A 247 -3.80 16.25 -14.18
C PHE A 247 -4.83 16.25 -13.03
N PHE A 248 -4.39 16.39 -11.80
CA PHE A 248 -5.29 16.52 -10.66
C PHE A 248 -6.14 17.80 -10.74
N GLY A 249 -5.55 18.91 -11.16
CA GLY A 249 -6.25 20.16 -11.40
C GLY A 249 -7.35 20.04 -12.47
N LEU A 250 -7.09 19.24 -13.54
CA LEU A 250 -8.09 18.94 -14.57
C LEU A 250 -9.30 18.20 -13.95
N LEU A 251 -9.05 17.13 -13.19
CA LEU A 251 -10.11 16.35 -12.55
C LEU A 251 -10.97 17.24 -11.64
N THR A 252 -10.33 18.08 -10.84
CA THR A 252 -10.99 19.04 -9.95
C THR A 252 -11.83 20.05 -10.72
N ARG A 253 -11.28 20.63 -11.80
CA ARG A 253 -11.97 21.62 -12.64
C ARG A 253 -13.26 21.07 -13.24
N PHE A 254 -13.27 19.82 -13.68
CA PHE A 254 -14.45 19.19 -14.29
C PHE A 254 -15.27 18.38 -13.28
N SER A 255 -14.87 18.35 -12.00
CA SER A 255 -15.55 17.60 -10.93
C SER A 255 -15.79 16.13 -11.28
N ILE A 256 -14.80 15.48 -11.87
CA ILE A 256 -14.86 14.09 -12.30
C ILE A 256 -13.79 13.22 -11.63
N SER A 257 -14.09 11.95 -11.45
CA SER A 257 -13.10 10.96 -11.00
C SER A 257 -12.06 10.66 -12.09
N ARG A 258 -10.93 10.10 -11.67
CA ARG A 258 -9.87 9.70 -12.61
C ARG A 258 -10.39 8.70 -13.64
N ILE A 259 -11.09 7.65 -13.22
CA ILE A 259 -11.63 6.64 -14.12
C ILE A 259 -12.70 7.22 -15.06
N ALA A 260 -13.52 8.16 -14.61
CA ALA A 260 -14.48 8.88 -15.46
C ALA A 260 -13.76 9.72 -16.53
N ALA A 261 -12.68 10.40 -16.14
CA ALA A 261 -11.84 11.15 -17.08
C ALA A 261 -11.24 10.26 -18.17
N LEU A 262 -10.75 9.06 -17.81
CA LEU A 262 -10.22 8.11 -18.80
C LEU A 262 -11.29 7.64 -19.79
N ARG A 263 -12.51 7.39 -19.31
CA ARG A 263 -13.65 6.97 -20.17
C ARG A 263 -14.13 8.07 -21.11
N LEU A 264 -13.95 9.35 -20.73
CA LEU A 264 -14.31 10.50 -21.56
C LEU A 264 -13.20 10.93 -22.52
N ALA A 265 -11.96 10.50 -22.27
CA ALA A 265 -10.79 10.94 -23.03
C ALA A 265 -10.85 10.43 -24.48
N GLN A 266 -10.15 11.14 -25.37
CA GLN A 266 -10.01 10.75 -26.76
C GLN A 266 -9.10 9.53 -26.91
N ALA A 267 -9.39 8.68 -27.87
CA ALA A 267 -8.65 7.43 -28.12
C ALA A 267 -7.15 7.66 -28.41
N GLU A 268 -6.78 8.83 -28.90
CA GLU A 268 -5.36 9.21 -29.08
C GLU A 268 -4.58 9.31 -27.76
N PHE A 269 -5.28 9.58 -26.64
CA PHE A 269 -4.69 9.72 -25.30
C PHE A 269 -4.91 8.54 -24.39
N VAL A 270 -6.03 7.82 -24.58
CA VAL A 270 -6.44 6.77 -23.63
C VAL A 270 -6.95 5.57 -24.39
N GLN A 271 -6.40 4.40 -24.08
CA GLN A 271 -6.85 3.11 -24.62
C GLN A 271 -7.06 2.11 -23.49
N SER A 272 -8.13 1.33 -23.57
CA SER A 272 -8.37 0.21 -22.67
C SER A 272 -7.50 -0.97 -23.06
N LEU A 273 -6.90 -1.62 -22.08
CA LEU A 273 -6.07 -2.81 -22.26
C LEU A 273 -6.74 -4.03 -21.63
N ASN A 274 -6.38 -5.22 -22.08
CA ASN A 274 -6.78 -6.47 -21.44
C ASN A 274 -6.04 -6.67 -20.11
N LEU A 275 -6.65 -7.29 -19.12
CA LEU A 275 -6.06 -7.43 -17.77
C LEU A 275 -4.80 -8.30 -17.74
N ASP A 276 -4.69 -9.30 -18.60
CA ASP A 276 -3.52 -10.16 -18.76
C ASP A 276 -2.28 -9.40 -19.22
N GLN A 277 -2.46 -8.24 -19.84
CA GLN A 277 -1.34 -7.38 -20.27
C GLN A 277 -0.54 -6.76 -19.12
N ILE A 278 -1.03 -6.81 -17.87
CA ILE A 278 -0.18 -6.44 -16.71
C ILE A 278 0.98 -7.42 -16.56
N GLU A 279 0.69 -8.71 -16.67
CA GLU A 279 1.73 -9.75 -16.61
C GLU A 279 2.70 -9.59 -17.78
N VAL A 280 2.20 -9.47 -18.99
CA VAL A 280 3.00 -9.27 -20.21
C VAL A 280 3.89 -8.03 -20.08
N LEU A 281 3.34 -6.91 -19.60
CA LEU A 281 4.10 -5.68 -19.34
C LEU A 281 5.29 -5.95 -18.42
N LEU A 282 5.06 -6.55 -17.26
CA LEU A 282 6.09 -6.75 -16.24
C LEU A 282 7.16 -7.75 -16.70
N GLN A 283 6.76 -8.81 -17.42
CA GLN A 283 7.71 -9.75 -18.00
C GLN A 283 8.60 -9.07 -19.05
N ARG A 284 8.02 -8.32 -19.98
CA ARG A 284 8.78 -7.60 -21.02
C ARG A 284 9.68 -6.50 -20.44
N VAL A 285 9.21 -5.77 -19.42
CA VAL A 285 10.02 -4.80 -18.68
C VAL A 285 11.27 -5.47 -18.09
N SER A 286 11.10 -6.64 -17.48
CA SER A 286 12.20 -7.41 -16.90
C SER A 286 13.17 -7.95 -17.98
N GLU A 287 12.66 -8.57 -19.02
CA GLU A 287 13.43 -9.15 -20.12
C GLU A 287 14.23 -8.12 -20.90
N GLN A 288 13.59 -7.01 -21.24
CA GLN A 288 14.19 -5.91 -22.02
C GLN A 288 14.97 -4.94 -21.14
N LYS A 289 14.97 -5.13 -19.81
CA LYS A 289 15.66 -4.29 -18.82
C LYS A 289 15.28 -2.81 -18.92
N ILE A 290 14.01 -2.53 -19.24
CA ILE A 290 13.47 -1.18 -19.29
C ILE A 290 13.33 -0.66 -17.85
N PRO A 291 13.98 0.45 -17.49
CA PRO A 291 13.80 1.03 -16.17
C PRO A 291 12.41 1.69 -16.08
N VAL A 292 11.72 1.44 -14.97
CA VAL A 292 10.35 1.90 -14.74
C VAL A 292 10.18 2.60 -13.42
N MET A 293 9.15 3.41 -13.33
CA MET A 293 8.64 3.91 -12.05
C MET A 293 7.33 3.21 -11.73
N VAL A 294 7.20 2.72 -10.49
CA VAL A 294 6.03 2.01 -9.99
C VAL A 294 5.42 2.79 -8.82
N PHE A 295 4.18 3.21 -8.98
CA PHE A 295 3.46 4.05 -8.03
C PHE A 295 2.34 3.25 -7.37
N VAL A 296 2.41 3.10 -6.05
CA VAL A 296 1.32 2.52 -5.24
C VAL A 296 0.90 3.51 -4.19
N ALA A 297 -0.39 3.79 -4.13
CA ALA A 297 -0.96 4.77 -3.22
C ALA A 297 -2.09 4.20 -2.38
N ASN A 298 -2.31 4.86 -1.25
CA ASN A 298 -3.53 4.81 -0.47
C ASN A 298 -3.91 6.24 -0.03
N ARG A 299 -4.87 6.40 0.87
CA ARG A 299 -5.34 7.72 1.30
C ARG A 299 -4.26 8.60 1.93
N GLY A 300 -3.27 8.00 2.60
CA GLY A 300 -2.27 8.71 3.39
C GLY A 300 -0.86 8.65 2.84
N MET A 301 -0.58 7.81 1.83
CA MET A 301 0.77 7.61 1.31
C MET A 301 0.76 7.29 -0.18
N LEU A 302 1.72 7.87 -0.90
CA LEU A 302 2.16 7.40 -2.20
C LEU A 302 3.60 6.94 -2.07
N GLN A 303 3.88 5.68 -2.42
CA GLN A 303 5.24 5.12 -2.49
C GLN A 303 5.62 4.88 -3.95
N ILE A 304 6.83 5.29 -4.30
CA ILE A 304 7.36 5.28 -5.65
C ILE A 304 8.64 4.44 -5.65
N TYR A 305 8.74 3.54 -6.59
CA TYR A 305 9.98 2.87 -6.95
C TYR A 305 10.44 3.36 -8.31
N SER A 306 11.74 3.64 -8.47
CA SER A 306 12.38 3.93 -9.76
C SER A 306 13.54 2.97 -9.96
N GLY A 307 13.59 2.33 -11.12
CA GLY A 307 14.68 1.43 -11.48
C GLY A 307 14.24 0.23 -12.33
N ARG A 308 15.14 -0.75 -12.41
CA ARG A 308 14.91 -1.98 -13.19
C ARG A 308 14.24 -3.04 -12.34
N VAL A 309 13.30 -3.74 -12.96
CA VAL A 309 12.67 -4.95 -12.44
C VAL A 309 13.41 -6.16 -13.04
N ASN A 310 13.79 -7.12 -12.20
CA ASN A 310 14.60 -8.26 -12.66
C ASN A 310 13.87 -9.59 -12.52
N ARG A 311 13.10 -9.80 -11.46
CA ARG A 311 12.45 -11.07 -11.19
C ARG A 311 10.95 -10.92 -11.03
N VAL A 312 10.22 -11.31 -12.06
CA VAL A 312 8.76 -11.37 -12.07
C VAL A 312 8.32 -12.82 -11.90
N VAL A 313 7.43 -13.09 -10.96
CA VAL A 313 6.92 -14.42 -10.64
C VAL A 313 5.40 -14.36 -10.50
N VAL A 314 4.69 -15.12 -11.32
CA VAL A 314 3.25 -15.30 -11.18
C VAL A 314 3.01 -16.56 -10.36
N GLN A 315 2.28 -16.42 -9.27
CA GLN A 315 1.91 -17.53 -8.40
C GLN A 315 0.45 -17.41 -8.01
N GLU A 316 -0.35 -18.39 -8.45
CA GLU A 316 -1.80 -18.40 -8.28
C GLU A 316 -2.42 -17.10 -8.84
N LYS A 317 -2.96 -16.26 -7.95
CA LYS A 317 -3.61 -14.99 -8.29
C LYS A 317 -2.71 -13.77 -8.14
N TRP A 318 -1.45 -13.97 -7.84
CA TRP A 318 -0.52 -12.90 -7.54
C TRP A 318 0.54 -12.76 -8.61
N ILE A 319 0.72 -11.54 -9.11
CA ILE A 319 1.90 -11.14 -9.87
C ILE A 319 2.88 -10.52 -8.87
N ASN A 320 4.08 -11.08 -8.80
CA ASN A 320 5.09 -10.67 -7.83
C ASN A 320 6.33 -10.16 -8.54
N ILE A 321 6.89 -9.05 -8.06
CA ILE A 321 8.26 -8.66 -8.30
C ILE A 321 9.03 -9.02 -7.02
N LEU A 322 10.10 -9.81 -7.15
CA LEU A 322 10.87 -10.32 -6.01
C LEU A 322 12.35 -9.98 -6.20
N ASP A 323 12.67 -8.71 -6.19
CA ASP A 323 14.03 -8.20 -6.30
C ASP A 323 14.64 -8.00 -4.91
N LYS A 324 15.97 -7.91 -4.84
CA LYS A 324 16.70 -7.81 -3.57
C LYS A 324 16.29 -6.61 -2.70
N ARG A 325 15.92 -5.49 -3.32
CA ARG A 325 15.60 -4.22 -2.63
C ARG A 325 14.23 -3.65 -2.98
N PHE A 326 13.49 -4.32 -3.86
CA PHE A 326 12.14 -3.94 -4.26
C PHE A 326 11.27 -5.18 -4.41
N ASN A 327 10.17 -5.24 -3.67
CA ASN A 327 9.14 -6.26 -3.86
C ASN A 327 7.80 -5.57 -4.15
N LEU A 328 7.05 -6.19 -5.04
CA LEU A 328 5.68 -5.82 -5.35
C LEU A 328 4.83 -7.08 -5.36
N HIS A 329 3.65 -7.00 -4.74
CA HIS A 329 2.68 -8.09 -4.80
C HIS A 329 1.35 -7.51 -5.28
N LEU A 330 0.94 -7.86 -6.50
CA LEU A 330 -0.30 -7.40 -7.11
C LEU A 330 -1.30 -8.56 -7.21
N LEU A 331 -2.44 -8.41 -6.55
CA LEU A 331 -3.55 -9.36 -6.63
C LEU A 331 -4.33 -9.12 -7.93
N GLN A 332 -4.30 -10.07 -8.86
CA GLN A 332 -4.96 -9.96 -10.16
C GLN A 332 -6.48 -9.76 -10.03
N ASP A 333 -7.15 -10.50 -9.16
CA ASP A 333 -8.58 -10.36 -8.89
C ASP A 333 -8.95 -8.98 -8.29
N GLY A 334 -7.98 -8.25 -7.77
CA GLY A 334 -8.15 -6.89 -7.25
C GLY A 334 -8.18 -5.81 -8.34
N VAL A 335 -7.88 -6.16 -9.59
CA VAL A 335 -7.88 -5.25 -10.74
C VAL A 335 -9.10 -5.53 -11.63
N ARG A 336 -9.81 -4.48 -12.02
CA ARG A 336 -11.00 -4.56 -12.88
C ARG A 336 -10.79 -3.98 -14.26
N THR A 337 -10.02 -2.90 -14.39
CA THR A 337 -9.73 -2.26 -15.68
C THR A 337 -8.29 -1.84 -15.75
N LEU A 338 -7.73 -1.91 -16.94
CA LEU A 338 -6.37 -1.52 -17.26
C LEU A 338 -6.39 -0.52 -18.42
N TRP A 339 -5.59 0.53 -18.30
CA TRP A 339 -5.59 1.64 -19.24
C TRP A 339 -4.18 2.06 -19.61
N LEU A 340 -3.95 2.27 -20.89
CA LEU A 340 -2.83 3.06 -21.39
C LEU A 340 -3.27 4.52 -21.46
N VAL A 341 -2.48 5.41 -20.83
CA VAL A 341 -2.83 6.83 -20.69
C VAL A 341 -1.65 7.69 -21.13
N LYS A 342 -1.85 8.50 -22.16
CA LYS A 342 -0.87 9.47 -22.68
C LYS A 342 -1.23 10.86 -22.17
N LYS A 343 -0.33 11.50 -21.44
CA LYS A 343 -0.49 12.87 -20.92
C LYS A 343 0.45 13.78 -21.67
N PRO A 344 -0.06 14.82 -22.37
CA PRO A 344 0.79 15.79 -23.03
C PRO A 344 1.68 16.55 -22.05
N THR A 345 2.91 16.83 -22.45
CA THR A 345 3.87 17.69 -21.78
C THR A 345 4.62 18.54 -22.80
N GLN A 346 5.35 19.53 -22.34
CA GLN A 346 6.21 20.33 -23.23
C GLN A 346 7.31 19.50 -23.95
N TYR A 347 7.61 18.29 -23.46
CA TYR A 347 8.61 17.37 -24.02
C TYR A 347 7.99 16.21 -24.80
N GLY A 348 6.72 16.28 -25.14
CA GLY A 348 5.94 15.22 -25.78
C GLY A 348 4.93 14.59 -24.84
N TYR A 349 4.74 13.29 -24.93
CA TYR A 349 3.82 12.57 -24.05
C TYR A 349 4.56 11.87 -22.91
N VAL A 350 3.90 11.76 -21.78
CA VAL A 350 4.23 10.82 -20.71
C VAL A 350 3.17 9.74 -20.70
N THR A 351 3.61 8.51 -20.95
CA THR A 351 2.75 7.33 -21.04
C THR A 351 2.74 6.59 -19.71
N SER A 352 1.56 6.27 -19.22
CA SER A 352 1.37 5.42 -18.03
C SER A 352 0.45 4.23 -18.34
N ILE A 353 0.68 3.13 -17.64
CA ILE A 353 -0.26 2.02 -17.53
C ILE A 353 -0.91 2.11 -16.15
N GLU A 354 -2.22 2.24 -16.11
CA GLU A 354 -3.01 2.51 -14.91
C GLU A 354 -4.04 1.40 -14.68
N ALA A 355 -3.95 0.74 -13.52
CA ALA A 355 -4.87 -0.32 -13.13
C ALA A 355 -5.85 0.17 -12.06
N PHE A 356 -7.12 -0.14 -12.23
CA PHE A 356 -8.20 0.26 -11.32
C PHE A 356 -9.00 -0.94 -10.83
N ASP A 357 -9.54 -0.82 -9.63
CA ASP A 357 -10.39 -1.82 -9.01
C ASP A 357 -11.86 -1.76 -9.47
N HIS A 358 -12.70 -2.59 -8.84
CA HIS A 358 -14.14 -2.65 -9.09
C HIS A 358 -14.90 -1.36 -8.72
N GLN A 359 -14.31 -0.52 -7.87
CA GLN A 359 -14.90 0.76 -7.43
C GLN A 359 -14.40 1.93 -8.27
N GLY A 360 -13.44 1.69 -9.18
CA GLY A 360 -12.81 2.73 -9.98
C GLY A 360 -11.69 3.46 -9.24
N GLU A 361 -11.20 2.89 -8.13
CA GLU A 361 -10.04 3.40 -7.41
C GLU A 361 -8.74 2.91 -8.05
N LEU A 362 -7.74 3.77 -8.05
CA LEU A 362 -6.44 3.45 -8.64
C LEU A 362 -5.66 2.47 -7.75
N VAL A 363 -5.33 1.31 -8.29
CA VAL A 363 -4.54 0.26 -7.60
C VAL A 363 -3.04 0.51 -7.77
N ILE A 364 -2.58 0.72 -9.00
CA ILE A 364 -1.17 0.85 -9.34
C ILE A 364 -1.02 1.63 -10.65
N THR A 365 0.10 2.36 -10.75
CA THR A 365 0.50 3.02 -12.00
C THR A 365 1.95 2.67 -12.33
N PHE A 366 2.19 2.38 -13.61
CA PHE A 366 3.53 2.19 -14.16
C PHE A 366 3.86 3.30 -15.15
N PHE A 367 5.10 3.79 -15.09
CA PHE A 367 5.70 4.74 -16.05
C PHE A 367 7.06 4.22 -16.49
N GLY A 368 7.56 4.65 -17.64
CA GLY A 368 8.98 4.59 -17.92
C GLY A 368 9.76 5.51 -16.97
N GLU A 369 10.94 5.07 -16.51
CA GLU A 369 11.80 5.93 -15.71
C GLU A 369 12.22 7.15 -16.53
N ARG A 370 12.14 8.32 -15.93
CA ARG A 370 12.57 9.56 -16.56
C ARG A 370 13.08 10.56 -15.54
N GLU A 371 13.99 11.39 -15.97
CA GLU A 371 14.36 12.58 -15.21
C GLU A 371 13.29 13.67 -15.40
N LEU A 372 13.20 14.57 -14.43
CA LEU A 372 12.35 15.74 -14.53
C LEU A 372 12.76 16.53 -15.78
N ASP A 373 11.80 17.05 -16.53
CA ASP A 373 12.02 17.86 -17.73
C ASP A 373 12.73 17.13 -18.90
N SER A 374 12.67 15.80 -18.92
CA SER A 374 13.18 14.98 -19.99
C SER A 374 12.06 14.24 -20.75
N PRO A 375 12.26 13.94 -22.05
CA PRO A 375 11.33 13.08 -22.77
C PRO A 375 11.32 11.67 -22.17
N GLU A 376 10.22 10.98 -22.36
CA GLU A 376 10.06 9.59 -21.99
C GLU A 376 10.99 8.67 -22.79
N LEU A 377 11.44 7.56 -22.19
CA LEU A 377 12.28 6.57 -22.87
C LEU A 377 11.55 5.96 -24.08
N GLN A 378 12.24 5.92 -25.20
CA GLN A 378 11.69 5.34 -26.43
C GLN A 378 11.32 3.85 -26.24
N SER A 379 12.14 3.08 -25.52
CA SER A 379 11.86 1.66 -25.23
C SER A 379 10.58 1.45 -24.41
N TRP A 380 10.26 2.37 -23.50
CA TRP A 380 8.99 2.34 -22.76
C TRP A 380 7.81 2.65 -23.68
N ARG A 381 7.96 3.66 -24.54
CA ARG A 381 6.93 4.02 -25.51
C ARG A 381 6.63 2.88 -26.47
N ASP A 382 7.66 2.28 -27.08
CA ASP A 382 7.53 1.17 -28.00
C ASP A 382 6.83 -0.03 -27.33
N LEU A 383 7.21 -0.34 -26.08
CA LEU A 383 6.59 -1.40 -25.32
C LEU A 383 5.10 -1.12 -25.08
N THR A 384 4.74 0.06 -24.59
CA THR A 384 3.35 0.38 -24.27
C THR A 384 2.46 0.47 -25.51
N GLU A 385 2.99 0.94 -26.64
CA GLU A 385 2.30 0.94 -27.93
C GLU A 385 2.06 -0.49 -28.46
N SER A 386 3.01 -1.40 -28.28
CA SER A 386 2.80 -2.81 -28.65
C SER A 386 1.66 -3.47 -27.87
N LEU A 387 1.52 -3.15 -26.58
CA LEU A 387 0.40 -3.65 -25.76
C LEU A 387 -0.97 -3.15 -26.26
N ALA A 388 -1.03 -1.90 -26.72
CA ALA A 388 -2.25 -1.32 -27.26
C ALA A 388 -2.70 -2.01 -28.57
N VAL A 389 -1.77 -2.29 -29.48
CA VAL A 389 -2.05 -3.00 -30.74
C VAL A 389 -2.51 -4.44 -30.49
N GLU A 390 -1.88 -5.13 -29.52
CA GLU A 390 -2.28 -6.50 -29.16
C GLU A 390 -3.70 -6.55 -28.57
N ALA A 391 -4.10 -5.52 -27.79
CA ALA A 391 -5.45 -5.42 -27.24
C ALA A 391 -6.53 -5.28 -28.33
N GLU A 392 -6.27 -4.51 -29.38
CA GLU A 392 -7.19 -4.34 -30.49
C GLU A 392 -7.34 -5.61 -31.34
N SER A 393 -6.27 -6.39 -31.50
CA SER A 393 -6.29 -7.63 -32.29
C SER A 393 -7.07 -8.78 -31.64
N CYS A 394 -7.28 -8.76 -30.33
CA CYS A 394 -8.08 -9.79 -29.62
C CYS A 394 -9.59 -9.53 -29.67
N ILE A 395 -10.07 -8.42 -30.23
CA ILE A 395 -11.48 -8.05 -30.32
C ILE A 395 -12.10 -8.53 -31.66
N HIS A 396 -11.31 -9.03 -32.56
CA HIS A 396 -11.75 -9.63 -33.83
C HIS A 396 -11.57 -11.15 -33.81
#